data_ce54fc6b373e77dc35828294095c024b
#
_entry.id   ce54fc6b373e77dc35828294095c024b
#
_cell.length_a   1.000
_cell.length_b   1.000
_cell.length_c   1.000
_cell.angle_alpha   90.00
_cell.angle_beta   90.00
_cell.angle_gamma   90.00
#
_symmetry.space_group_name_H-M   'P 1'
#
loop_
_entity.id
_entity.type
_entity.pdbx_description
1 polymer ?
#
loop_
_entity_poly.entity_id
_entity_poly.type
_entity_poly.pdbx_seq_one_letter_code
_entity_poly.pdbx_strand_id
1 'polypeptide(L)'
;SRCTEHWAEKRRQIVIQGRVSEMDGIKRFMQPKWWLTGVGALFTLMMLLTYAEIMNAAEVGWGADYTATDTFYEKAWAATYLIIAIICLVSGQFVEGRSQAILAMTIGGGNILNFILVFLAAGDLGYGFTEDPVNWAPPMIMAAGLLLSGYLHLDDE
;
A
#
# COMPACT_ATOMS: atom_id res chain seq x y z
N SER A 1 -14.73 33.53 38.51
CA SER A 1 -13.51 33.18 37.82
C SER A 1 -13.08 31.70 37.97
N ARG A 2 -13.01 31.14 39.21
CA ARG A 2 -12.64 29.69 39.37
C ARG A 2 -13.61 28.73 38.70
N CYS A 3 -14.88 29.06 38.56
CA CYS A 3 -15.89 28.21 37.94
C CYS A 3 -15.69 28.12 36.42
N THR A 4 -15.29 29.18 35.76
CA THR A 4 -15.03 29.23 34.30
C THR A 4 -13.78 28.45 33.90
N GLU A 5 -12.74 28.48 34.74
CA GLU A 5 -11.50 27.69 34.50
C GLU A 5 -11.76 26.19 34.65
N HIS A 6 -12.54 25.77 35.63
CA HIS A 6 -12.91 24.35 35.80
C HIS A 6 -13.70 23.79 34.62
N TRP A 7 -14.63 24.57 34.04
CA TRP A 7 -15.37 24.16 32.87
C TRP A 7 -14.52 24.13 31.60
N ALA A 8 -13.54 25.01 31.46
CA ALA A 8 -12.61 25.00 30.34
C ALA A 8 -11.69 23.77 30.37
N GLU A 9 -11.19 23.42 31.56
CA GLU A 9 -10.36 22.24 31.78
C GLU A 9 -11.13 20.94 31.49
N LYS A 10 -12.36 20.83 31.98
CA LYS A 10 -13.21 19.66 31.74
C LYS A 10 -13.52 19.47 30.24
N ARG A 11 -13.76 20.56 29.50
CA ARG A 11 -13.94 20.48 28.04
C ARG A 11 -12.67 20.03 27.32
N ARG A 12 -11.50 20.52 27.73
CA ARG A 12 -10.23 20.07 27.16
C ARG A 12 -10.02 18.58 27.36
N GLN A 13 -10.27 18.06 28.56
CA GLN A 13 -10.15 16.63 28.86
C GLN A 13 -11.11 15.77 28.04
N ILE A 14 -12.36 16.20 27.84
CA ILE A 14 -13.33 15.48 27.00
C ILE A 14 -12.87 15.44 25.54
N VAL A 15 -12.35 16.55 24.99
CA VAL A 15 -11.85 16.62 23.62
C VAL A 15 -10.60 15.75 23.44
N ILE A 16 -9.69 15.75 24.44
CA ILE A 16 -8.48 14.92 24.41
C ILE A 16 -8.88 13.43 24.48
N GLN A 17 -9.77 13.05 25.40
CA GLN A 17 -10.24 11.66 25.49
C GLN A 17 -10.97 11.18 24.23
N GLY A 18 -11.78 12.04 23.61
CA GLY A 18 -12.43 11.72 22.33
C GLY A 18 -11.42 11.46 21.21
N ARG A 19 -10.39 12.29 21.07
CA ARG A 19 -9.31 12.11 20.07
C ARG A 19 -8.49 10.84 20.31
N VAL A 20 -8.16 10.53 21.56
CA VAL A 20 -7.43 9.30 21.91
C VAL A 20 -8.24 8.07 21.51
N SER A 21 -9.54 8.04 21.81
CA SER A 21 -10.43 6.93 21.44
C SER A 21 -10.56 6.75 19.92
N GLU A 22 -10.62 7.84 19.14
CA GLU A 22 -10.65 7.77 17.68
C GLU A 22 -9.33 7.25 17.11
N MET A 23 -8.19 7.71 17.62
CA MET A 23 -6.87 7.24 17.19
C MET A 23 -6.67 5.76 17.49
N ASP A 24 -7.13 5.28 18.64
CA ASP A 24 -7.04 3.86 19.00
C ASP A 24 -7.88 2.99 18.05
N GLY A 25 -9.05 3.48 17.63
CA GLY A 25 -9.87 2.82 16.61
C GLY A 25 -9.17 2.70 15.26
N ILE A 26 -8.55 3.79 14.79
CA ILE A 26 -7.79 3.81 13.52
C ILE A 26 -6.58 2.88 13.61
N LYS A 27 -5.79 2.97 14.69
CA LYS A 27 -4.63 2.08 14.93
C LYS A 27 -5.04 0.60 14.88
N ARG A 28 -6.15 0.24 15.51
CA ARG A 28 -6.64 -1.14 15.52
C ARG A 28 -6.97 -1.66 14.11
N PHE A 29 -7.53 -0.83 13.25
CA PHE A 29 -7.84 -1.19 11.85
C PHE A 29 -6.59 -1.20 10.98
N MET A 30 -5.66 -0.27 11.23
CA MET A 30 -4.45 -0.08 10.43
C MET A 30 -3.26 -0.89 10.95
N GLN A 31 -3.47 -2.12 11.44
CA GLN A 31 -2.36 -2.98 11.91
C GLN A 31 -1.47 -3.44 10.75
N PRO A 32 -0.13 -3.25 10.83
CA PRO A 32 0.81 -3.64 9.78
C PRO A 32 0.69 -5.10 9.36
N LYS A 33 0.44 -5.99 10.33
CA LYS A 33 0.24 -7.42 10.10
C LYS A 33 -0.84 -7.70 9.05
N TRP A 34 -2.02 -7.11 9.21
CA TRP A 34 -3.14 -7.34 8.31
C TRP A 34 -2.94 -6.70 6.96
N TRP A 35 -2.34 -5.51 6.93
CA TRP A 35 -2.03 -4.83 5.69
C TRP A 35 -0.96 -5.56 4.89
N LEU A 36 0.15 -5.97 5.52
CA LEU A 36 1.20 -6.76 4.86
C LEU A 36 0.65 -8.09 4.33
N THR A 37 -0.12 -8.82 5.16
CA THR A 37 -0.70 -10.11 4.75
C THR A 37 -1.72 -9.93 3.62
N GLY A 38 -2.63 -8.98 3.75
CA GLY A 38 -3.68 -8.73 2.75
C GLY A 38 -3.12 -8.27 1.41
N VAL A 39 -2.22 -7.28 1.43
CA VAL A 39 -1.55 -6.80 0.23
C VAL A 39 -0.69 -7.90 -0.39
N GLY A 40 0.09 -8.61 0.42
CA GLY A 40 0.92 -9.71 -0.06
C GLY A 40 0.11 -10.82 -0.71
N ALA A 41 -1.01 -11.25 -0.12
CA ALA A 41 -1.88 -12.27 -0.70
C ALA A 41 -2.50 -11.82 -2.01
N LEU A 42 -3.05 -10.60 -2.05
CA LEU A 42 -3.67 -10.05 -3.26
C LEU A 42 -2.67 -9.88 -4.39
N PHE A 43 -1.50 -9.28 -4.12
CA PHE A 43 -0.47 -9.13 -5.15
C PHE A 43 0.10 -10.47 -5.60
N THR A 44 0.29 -11.44 -4.71
CA THR A 44 0.71 -12.80 -5.12
C THR A 44 -0.27 -13.39 -6.13
N LEU A 45 -1.57 -13.32 -5.84
CA LEU A 45 -2.59 -13.81 -6.76
C LEU A 45 -2.54 -13.07 -8.09
N MET A 46 -2.56 -11.74 -8.07
CA MET A 46 -2.55 -10.92 -9.30
C MET A 46 -1.30 -11.17 -10.15
N MET A 47 -0.11 -11.22 -9.52
CA MET A 47 1.14 -11.45 -10.26
C MET A 47 1.21 -12.86 -10.87
N LEU A 48 0.68 -13.87 -10.19
CA LEU A 48 0.58 -15.22 -10.77
C LEU A 48 -0.39 -15.27 -11.94
N LEU A 49 -1.54 -14.60 -11.85
CA LEU A 49 -2.51 -14.52 -12.97
C LEU A 49 -1.93 -13.77 -14.17
N THR A 50 -1.17 -12.71 -13.94
CA THR A 50 -0.46 -11.96 -15.00
C THR A 50 0.63 -12.82 -15.61
N TYR A 51 1.46 -13.49 -14.82
CA TYR A 51 2.52 -14.36 -15.33
C TYR A 51 1.98 -15.54 -16.14
N ALA A 52 0.84 -16.10 -15.73
CA ALA A 52 0.15 -17.18 -16.44
C ALA A 52 -0.68 -16.69 -17.64
N GLU A 53 -0.65 -15.41 -17.98
CA GLU A 53 -1.45 -14.79 -19.07
C GLU A 53 -2.98 -14.93 -18.91
N ILE A 54 -3.45 -15.24 -17.70
CA ILE A 54 -4.89 -15.23 -17.39
C ILE A 54 -5.40 -13.79 -17.33
N MET A 55 -4.57 -12.88 -16.79
CA MET A 55 -4.74 -11.44 -16.93
C MET A 55 -3.75 -10.95 -17.98
N ASN A 56 -4.27 -10.43 -19.10
CA ASN A 56 -3.43 -9.94 -20.19
C ASN A 56 -2.93 -8.52 -19.89
N ALA A 57 -1.89 -8.42 -19.07
CA ALA A 57 -1.32 -7.13 -18.69
C ALA A 57 -0.69 -6.39 -19.88
N ALA A 58 -0.20 -7.11 -20.90
CA ALA A 58 0.33 -6.49 -22.09
C ALA A 58 -0.75 -5.75 -22.90
N GLU A 59 -1.95 -6.33 -23.03
CA GLU A 59 -3.07 -5.68 -23.68
C GLU A 59 -3.55 -4.44 -22.88
N VAL A 60 -3.60 -4.57 -21.54
CA VAL A 60 -3.97 -3.44 -20.66
C VAL A 60 -2.95 -2.32 -20.76
N GLY A 61 -1.66 -2.63 -20.81
CA GLY A 61 -0.58 -1.64 -20.85
C GLY A 61 -0.36 -1.02 -22.22
N TRP A 62 -0.47 -1.80 -23.29
CA TRP A 62 0.01 -1.43 -24.64
C TRP A 62 -1.09 -1.44 -25.71
N GLY A 63 -2.32 -1.82 -25.33
CA GLY A 63 -3.44 -1.93 -26.27
C GLY A 63 -3.44 -3.22 -27.08
N ALA A 64 -4.36 -3.33 -28.04
CA ALA A 64 -4.58 -4.56 -28.81
C ALA A 64 -3.40 -4.96 -29.72
N ASP A 65 -2.53 -4.02 -30.07
CA ASP A 65 -1.38 -4.24 -30.98
C ASP A 65 -0.08 -4.56 -30.22
N TYR A 66 -0.19 -5.01 -28.95
CA TYR A 66 0.98 -5.37 -28.14
C TYR A 66 1.81 -6.48 -28.78
N THR A 67 3.10 -6.46 -28.51
CA THR A 67 4.10 -7.39 -29.08
C THR A 67 4.54 -8.45 -28.06
N ALA A 68 5.27 -9.47 -28.53
CA ALA A 68 5.91 -10.45 -27.66
C ALA A 68 6.91 -9.81 -26.68
N THR A 69 7.52 -8.69 -27.07
CA THR A 69 8.43 -7.92 -26.23
C THR A 69 7.66 -7.27 -25.06
N ASP A 70 6.50 -6.70 -25.33
CA ASP A 70 5.64 -6.10 -24.30
C ASP A 70 5.17 -7.17 -23.31
N THR A 71 4.74 -8.34 -23.80
CA THR A 71 4.39 -9.49 -22.96
C THR A 71 5.57 -9.92 -22.08
N PHE A 72 6.78 -9.94 -22.60
CA PHE A 72 7.98 -10.27 -21.82
C PHE A 72 8.22 -9.25 -20.69
N TYR A 73 8.11 -7.95 -20.99
CA TYR A 73 8.29 -6.91 -19.95
C TYR A 73 7.24 -7.00 -18.85
N GLU A 74 5.98 -7.22 -19.21
CA GLU A 74 4.91 -7.35 -18.20
C GLU A 74 5.10 -8.61 -17.32
N LYS A 75 5.54 -9.73 -17.90
CA LYS A 75 5.89 -10.93 -17.12
C LYS A 75 7.11 -10.72 -16.23
N ALA A 76 8.14 -10.05 -16.72
CA ALA A 76 9.33 -9.73 -15.92
C ALA A 76 8.98 -8.80 -14.75
N TRP A 77 8.10 -7.84 -14.99
CA TRP A 77 7.58 -6.95 -13.97
C TRP A 77 6.74 -7.72 -12.93
N ALA A 78 5.82 -8.58 -13.37
CA ALA A 78 5.03 -9.45 -12.52
C ALA A 78 5.92 -10.37 -11.64
N ALA A 79 6.96 -10.96 -12.20
CA ALA A 79 7.92 -11.78 -11.44
C ALA A 79 8.65 -10.97 -10.36
N THR A 80 9.03 -9.72 -10.64
CA THR A 80 9.67 -8.83 -9.68
C THR A 80 8.71 -8.47 -8.53
N TYR A 81 7.48 -8.12 -8.85
CA TYR A 81 6.46 -7.81 -7.85
C TYR A 81 6.03 -9.03 -7.03
N LEU A 82 6.10 -10.24 -7.59
CA LEU A 82 5.86 -11.48 -6.85
C LEU A 82 6.84 -11.64 -5.68
N ILE A 83 8.11 -11.26 -5.87
CA ILE A 83 9.10 -11.28 -4.78
C ILE A 83 8.68 -10.31 -3.66
N ILE A 84 8.26 -9.09 -4.00
CA ILE A 84 7.77 -8.10 -3.03
C ILE A 84 6.53 -8.62 -2.30
N ALA A 85 5.60 -9.25 -3.01
CA ALA A 85 4.41 -9.85 -2.44
C ALA A 85 4.73 -10.95 -1.43
N ILE A 86 5.70 -11.82 -1.73
CA ILE A 86 6.18 -12.86 -0.82
C ILE A 86 6.82 -12.22 0.44
N ILE A 87 7.63 -11.18 0.26
CA ILE A 87 8.21 -10.44 1.39
C ILE A 87 7.11 -9.86 2.28
N CYS A 88 6.04 -9.30 1.71
CA CYS A 88 4.89 -8.83 2.46
C CYS A 88 4.23 -9.96 3.28
N LEU A 89 3.97 -11.11 2.65
CA LEU A 89 3.38 -12.27 3.34
C LEU A 89 4.24 -12.75 4.50
N VAL A 90 5.53 -12.95 4.25
CA VAL A 90 6.48 -13.40 5.27
C VAL A 90 6.58 -12.40 6.41
N SER A 91 6.71 -11.11 6.08
CA SER A 91 6.78 -10.04 7.09
C SER A 91 5.48 -9.93 7.89
N GLY A 92 4.33 -10.10 7.26
CA GLY A 92 3.04 -10.09 7.94
C GLY A 92 2.84 -11.25 8.91
N GLN A 93 3.51 -12.40 8.70
CA GLN A 93 3.33 -13.60 9.53
C GLN A 93 4.42 -13.78 10.58
N PHE A 94 5.66 -13.41 10.26
CA PHE A 94 6.83 -13.79 11.05
C PHE A 94 7.60 -12.62 11.68
N VAL A 95 7.26 -11.37 11.30
CA VAL A 95 7.87 -10.17 11.88
C VAL A 95 6.85 -9.47 12.75
N GLU A 96 7.26 -8.95 13.90
CA GLU A 96 6.40 -8.30 14.88
C GLU A 96 6.96 -6.93 15.32
N GLY A 97 6.11 -6.13 15.98
CA GLY A 97 6.47 -4.87 16.60
C GLY A 97 7.04 -3.84 15.62
N ARG A 98 7.97 -3.04 16.11
CA ARG A 98 8.60 -1.94 15.34
C ARG A 98 9.22 -2.39 14.02
N SER A 99 9.82 -3.58 13.96
CA SER A 99 10.43 -4.10 12.73
C SER A 99 9.39 -4.34 11.64
N GLN A 100 8.21 -4.83 12.00
CA GLN A 100 7.09 -5.01 11.08
C GLN A 100 6.57 -3.65 10.57
N ALA A 101 6.46 -2.66 11.46
CA ALA A 101 6.07 -1.31 11.12
C ALA A 101 7.04 -0.66 10.11
N ILE A 102 8.35 -0.79 10.36
CA ILE A 102 9.40 -0.29 9.43
C ILE A 102 9.30 -0.98 8.07
N LEU A 103 9.10 -2.29 8.03
CA LEU A 103 8.93 -3.03 6.77
C LEU A 103 7.69 -2.57 6.00
N ALA A 104 6.55 -2.40 6.67
CA ALA A 104 5.33 -1.89 6.05
C ALA A 104 5.54 -0.49 5.47
N MET A 105 6.19 0.42 6.22
CA MET A 105 6.55 1.76 5.72
C MET A 105 7.49 1.69 4.52
N THR A 106 8.52 0.86 4.59
CA THR A 106 9.52 0.75 3.52
C THR A 106 8.89 0.22 2.23
N ILE A 107 8.06 -0.83 2.34
CA ILE A 107 7.38 -1.40 1.19
C ILE A 107 6.34 -0.42 0.64
N GLY A 108 5.52 0.19 1.49
CA GLY A 108 4.51 1.16 1.08
C GLY A 108 5.14 2.40 0.42
N GLY A 109 6.13 3.00 1.07
CA GLY A 109 6.86 4.16 0.53
C GLY A 109 7.63 3.84 -0.74
N GLY A 110 8.28 2.67 -0.80
CA GLY A 110 8.98 2.20 -1.99
C GLY A 110 8.04 1.97 -3.18
N ASN A 111 6.85 1.43 -2.95
CA ASN A 111 5.85 1.29 -4.01
C ASN A 111 5.32 2.64 -4.49
N ILE A 112 5.05 3.60 -3.59
CA ILE A 112 4.64 4.96 -4.00
C ILE A 112 5.73 5.59 -4.87
N LEU A 113 6.99 5.50 -4.46
CA LEU A 113 8.11 6.00 -5.26
C LEU A 113 8.19 5.30 -6.62
N ASN A 114 8.02 3.97 -6.65
CA ASN A 114 7.99 3.22 -7.91
C ASN A 114 6.87 3.70 -8.84
N PHE A 115 5.66 3.93 -8.34
CA PHE A 115 4.58 4.49 -9.15
C PHE A 115 4.94 5.86 -9.71
N ILE A 116 5.51 6.75 -8.89
CA ILE A 116 5.99 8.07 -9.36
C ILE A 116 6.98 7.89 -10.50
N LEU A 117 7.95 6.99 -10.36
CA LEU A 117 8.96 6.73 -11.39
C LEU A 117 8.34 6.11 -12.67
N VAL A 118 7.35 5.21 -12.53
CA VAL A 118 6.61 4.65 -13.67
C VAL A 118 5.84 5.73 -14.41
N PHE A 119 5.13 6.62 -13.69
CA PHE A 119 4.43 7.75 -14.31
C PHE A 119 5.38 8.70 -15.05
N LEU A 120 6.53 8.98 -14.45
CA LEU A 120 7.55 9.83 -15.09
C LEU A 120 8.17 9.14 -16.33
N ALA A 121 8.39 7.82 -16.27
CA ALA A 121 8.95 7.07 -17.39
C ALA A 121 7.94 6.84 -18.51
N ALA A 122 6.66 6.65 -18.18
CA ALA A 122 5.60 6.50 -19.16
C ALA A 122 5.44 7.78 -20.00
N GLY A 123 5.48 8.95 -19.36
CA GLY A 123 5.38 10.23 -20.05
C GLY A 123 4.23 10.23 -21.07
N ASP A 124 4.57 10.51 -22.32
CA ASP A 124 3.62 10.55 -23.45
C ASP A 124 3.55 9.22 -24.25
N LEU A 125 4.03 8.10 -23.66
CA LEU A 125 4.07 6.80 -24.38
C LEU A 125 2.70 6.16 -24.60
N GLY A 126 1.62 6.69 -23.99
CA GLY A 126 0.29 6.08 -24.07
C GLY A 126 0.20 4.74 -23.34
N TYR A 127 0.97 4.58 -22.24
CA TYR A 127 0.94 3.36 -21.45
C TYR A 127 -0.35 3.29 -20.63
N GLY A 128 -1.25 2.39 -20.99
CA GLY A 128 -2.61 2.30 -20.46
C GLY A 128 -2.70 2.10 -18.95
N PHE A 129 -1.65 1.51 -18.34
CA PHE A 129 -1.60 1.43 -16.87
C PHE A 129 -1.58 2.81 -16.21
N THR A 130 -0.92 3.80 -16.81
CA THR A 130 -0.84 5.17 -16.27
C THR A 130 -2.00 6.04 -16.71
N GLU A 131 -2.64 5.73 -17.82
CA GLU A 131 -3.76 6.52 -18.37
C GLU A 131 -5.08 6.25 -17.65
N ASP A 132 -5.36 4.97 -17.30
CA ASP A 132 -6.61 4.60 -16.63
C ASP A 132 -6.45 4.49 -15.11
N PRO A 133 -7.11 5.35 -14.33
CA PRO A 133 -7.09 5.30 -12.85
C PRO A 133 -7.51 3.94 -12.27
N VAL A 134 -8.32 3.15 -12.97
CA VAL A 134 -8.73 1.81 -12.50
C VAL A 134 -7.52 0.89 -12.35
N ASN A 135 -6.48 1.07 -13.16
CA ASN A 135 -5.28 0.24 -13.14
C ASN A 135 -4.31 0.60 -12.01
N TRP A 136 -4.11 1.88 -11.70
CA TRP A 136 -3.09 2.33 -10.74
C TRP A 136 -3.65 2.78 -9.38
N ALA A 137 -4.91 3.24 -9.30
CA ALA A 137 -5.43 3.77 -8.04
C ALA A 137 -5.57 2.69 -6.95
N PRO A 138 -6.07 1.46 -7.20
CA PRO A 138 -6.15 0.44 -6.17
C PRO A 138 -4.77 0.07 -5.58
N PRO A 139 -3.72 -0.24 -6.37
CA PRO A 139 -2.41 -0.52 -5.81
C PRO A 139 -1.76 0.70 -5.11
N MET A 140 -2.04 1.92 -5.56
CA MET A 140 -1.58 3.14 -4.88
C MET A 140 -2.24 3.30 -3.50
N ILE A 141 -3.55 3.03 -3.39
CA ILE A 141 -4.27 3.04 -2.11
C ILE A 141 -3.68 1.98 -1.16
N MET A 142 -3.36 0.79 -1.67
CA MET A 142 -2.73 -0.26 -0.87
C MET A 142 -1.32 0.14 -0.41
N ALA A 143 -0.52 0.77 -1.26
CA ALA A 143 0.79 1.28 -0.89
C ALA A 143 0.70 2.38 0.18
N ALA A 144 -0.25 3.31 0.04
CA ALA A 144 -0.52 4.34 1.04
C ALA A 144 -1.01 3.73 2.37
N GLY A 145 -1.85 2.70 2.31
CA GLY A 145 -2.32 1.95 3.48
C GLY A 145 -1.17 1.26 4.22
N LEU A 146 -0.25 0.62 3.50
CA LEU A 146 0.97 0.04 4.08
C LEU A 146 1.83 1.10 4.77
N LEU A 147 2.09 2.22 4.09
CA LEU A 147 2.88 3.31 4.64
C LEU A 147 2.25 3.86 5.92
N LEU A 148 0.95 4.13 5.90
CA LEU A 148 0.22 4.65 7.04
C LEU A 148 0.14 3.65 8.19
N SER A 149 -0.11 2.36 7.89
CA SER A 149 -0.16 1.31 8.91
C SER A 149 1.16 1.19 9.67
N GLY A 150 2.28 1.21 8.95
CA GLY A 150 3.61 1.21 9.57
C GLY A 150 3.88 2.47 10.38
N TYR A 151 3.55 3.64 9.85
CA TYR A 151 3.74 4.92 10.53
C TYR A 151 3.00 4.97 11.88
N LEU A 152 1.75 4.53 11.92
CA LEU A 152 0.93 4.54 13.14
C LEU A 152 1.43 3.59 14.23
N HIS A 153 2.25 2.59 13.87
CA HIS A 153 2.76 1.57 14.80
C HIS A 153 4.28 1.61 14.99
N LEU A 154 4.91 2.71 14.55
CA LEU A 154 6.37 2.84 14.63
C LEU A 154 6.91 2.89 16.07
N ASP A 155 6.09 3.39 17.00
CA ASP A 155 6.44 3.52 18.42
C ASP A 155 5.91 2.35 19.27
N ASP A 156 5.27 1.34 18.65
CA ASP A 156 4.83 0.15 19.35
C ASP A 156 6.05 -0.77 19.60
N GLU A 157 6.30 -1.13 20.87
CA GLU A 157 7.40 -2.03 21.29
C GLU A 157 7.11 -3.51 21.02
#